data_1fd79715abf8b4b47cc6408243137690
#
_entry.id   1fd79715abf8b4b47cc6408243137690
#
_cell.length_a   1.000
_cell.length_b   1.000
_cell.length_c   1.000
_cell.angle_alpha   90.00
_cell.angle_beta   90.00
_cell.angle_gamma   90.00
#
_symmetry.space_group_name_H-M   'P 1'
#
loop_
_entity.id
_entity.type
_entity.pdbx_description
1 polymer ?
#
loop_
_entity_poly.entity_id
_entity_poly.type
_entity_poly.pdbx_seq_one_letter_code
_entity_poly.pdbx_strand_id
1 'polypeptide(L)'
;MPADSARRALAHVVNEARACGLCAPHLPLGPRPVLRASATARLLIVGQAPGIRVHETGVPWNDASGKRLREWLAVDEASFYDECRVAIVPIGLCYSGVLPKGGDKPPRPECAPTWHRRLRALMPQIELTLLVGSYAQAWYLGARRKATLTETVAGWREYLPAFVPMPHPSWRTTGWQRRNAWFDEDFLPAVRGRVTALL
;
A
#
# COMPACT_ATOMS: atom_id res chain seq x y z
N MET A 1 10.44 -23.59 -5.21
CA MET A 1 10.97 -23.14 -6.53
C MET A 1 12.37 -22.57 -6.33
N PRO A 2 13.36 -22.79 -7.24
CA PRO A 2 14.64 -22.10 -7.16
C PRO A 2 14.43 -20.58 -7.12
N ALA A 3 15.17 -19.84 -6.30
CA ALA A 3 15.01 -18.40 -6.08
C ALA A 3 15.04 -17.58 -7.40
N ASP A 4 15.83 -18.00 -8.36
CA ASP A 4 15.93 -17.38 -9.69
C ASP A 4 14.66 -17.55 -10.55
N SER A 5 14.00 -18.70 -10.47
CA SER A 5 12.72 -18.94 -11.16
C SER A 5 11.60 -18.05 -10.60
N ALA A 6 11.54 -17.88 -9.28
CA ALA A 6 10.56 -17.00 -8.65
C ALA A 6 10.80 -15.51 -9.02
N ARG A 7 12.05 -15.07 -9.08
CA ARG A 7 12.41 -13.73 -9.53
C ARG A 7 11.98 -13.47 -10.98
N ARG A 8 12.27 -14.40 -11.89
CA ARG A 8 11.84 -14.28 -13.29
C ARG A 8 10.32 -14.26 -13.44
N ALA A 9 9.61 -15.12 -12.72
CA ALA A 9 8.15 -15.14 -12.72
C ALA A 9 7.56 -13.82 -12.20
N LEU A 10 8.11 -13.26 -11.12
CA LEU A 10 7.67 -11.96 -10.59
C LEU A 10 7.94 -10.83 -11.59
N ALA A 11 9.14 -10.79 -12.19
CA ALA A 11 9.49 -9.79 -13.20
C ALA A 11 8.52 -9.83 -14.39
N HIS A 12 8.13 -11.01 -14.84
CA HIS A 12 7.15 -11.18 -15.91
C HIS A 12 5.79 -10.58 -15.52
N VAL A 13 5.24 -10.91 -14.34
CA VAL A 13 3.95 -10.39 -13.86
C VAL A 13 4.00 -8.89 -13.62
N VAL A 14 5.13 -8.35 -13.11
CA VAL A 14 5.33 -6.90 -12.95
C VAL A 14 5.32 -6.18 -14.30
N ASN A 15 5.96 -6.73 -15.32
CA ASN A 15 5.96 -6.17 -16.68
C ASN A 15 4.56 -6.20 -17.30
N GLU A 16 3.81 -7.28 -17.16
CA GLU A 16 2.40 -7.34 -17.58
C GLU A 16 1.55 -6.28 -16.84
N ALA A 17 1.75 -6.13 -15.52
CA ALA A 17 1.04 -5.12 -14.74
C ALA A 17 1.39 -3.70 -15.19
N ARG A 18 2.66 -3.41 -15.50
CA ARG A 18 3.11 -2.12 -16.03
C ARG A 18 2.55 -1.81 -17.42
N ALA A 19 2.32 -2.83 -18.24
CA ALA A 19 1.72 -2.71 -19.58
C ALA A 19 0.17 -2.74 -19.56
N CYS A 20 -0.45 -2.85 -18.38
CA CYS A 20 -1.90 -3.01 -18.27
C CYS A 20 -2.67 -1.77 -18.76
N GLY A 21 -3.57 -1.97 -19.73
CA GLY A 21 -4.50 -0.97 -20.25
C GLY A 21 -5.97 -1.24 -19.95
N LEU A 22 -6.30 -2.21 -19.09
CA LEU A 22 -7.67 -2.67 -18.84
C LEU A 22 -8.66 -1.54 -18.49
N CYS A 23 -8.21 -0.55 -17.74
CA CYS A 23 -9.02 0.57 -17.30
C CYS A 23 -8.84 1.85 -18.14
N ALA A 24 -8.12 1.80 -19.27
CA ALA A 24 -7.77 2.97 -20.07
C ALA A 24 -8.95 3.93 -20.36
N PRO A 25 -10.17 3.47 -20.75
CA PRO A 25 -11.31 4.35 -21.00
C PRO A 25 -11.82 5.12 -19.77
N HIS A 26 -11.42 4.72 -18.58
CA HIS A 26 -11.88 5.27 -17.31
C HIS A 26 -10.83 6.11 -16.57
N LEU A 27 -9.63 6.23 -17.14
CA LEU A 27 -8.51 6.94 -16.53
C LEU A 27 -8.30 8.28 -17.23
N PRO A 28 -8.41 9.41 -16.50
CA PRO A 28 -8.40 10.75 -17.11
C PRO A 28 -7.07 11.11 -17.79
N LEU A 29 -5.96 10.49 -17.38
CA LEU A 29 -4.62 10.70 -17.93
C LEU A 29 -4.06 9.44 -18.59
N GLY A 30 -4.93 8.46 -18.91
CA GLY A 30 -4.51 7.18 -19.45
C GLY A 30 -3.87 6.24 -18.42
N PRO A 31 -3.55 5.01 -18.85
CA PRO A 31 -2.94 4.02 -17.97
C PRO A 31 -1.46 4.34 -17.72
N ARG A 32 -1.10 4.40 -16.44
CA ARG A 32 0.29 4.45 -15.98
C ARG A 32 0.38 3.71 -14.64
N PRO A 33 0.52 2.36 -14.69
CA PRO A 33 0.62 1.56 -13.48
C PRO A 33 1.91 1.85 -12.70
N VAL A 34 1.77 2.15 -11.41
CA VAL A 34 2.87 2.44 -10.50
C VAL A 34 2.88 1.41 -9.38
N LEU A 35 3.93 0.60 -9.34
CA LEU A 35 4.18 -0.40 -8.30
C LEU A 35 5.68 -0.68 -8.18
N ARG A 36 6.07 -1.22 -7.01
CA ARG A 36 7.39 -1.77 -6.74
C ARG A 36 7.24 -3.15 -6.11
N ALA A 37 7.93 -4.14 -6.63
CA ALA A 37 7.83 -5.51 -6.15
C ALA A 37 9.15 -6.26 -6.34
N SER A 38 9.58 -6.95 -5.29
CA SER A 38 10.74 -7.84 -5.31
C SER A 38 10.42 -9.15 -4.59
N ALA A 39 10.99 -10.25 -5.08
CA ALA A 39 10.84 -11.55 -4.44
C ALA A 39 11.54 -11.65 -3.07
N THR A 40 12.45 -10.71 -2.77
CA THR A 40 13.19 -10.64 -1.51
C THR A 40 12.58 -9.67 -0.50
N ALA A 41 11.59 -8.84 -0.91
CA ALA A 41 10.94 -7.90 -0.02
C ALA A 41 10.27 -8.62 1.16
N ARG A 42 10.48 -8.11 2.37
CA ARG A 42 9.87 -8.63 3.60
C ARG A 42 8.69 -7.80 4.08
N LEU A 43 8.64 -6.53 3.68
CA LEU A 43 7.54 -5.60 3.97
C LEU A 43 6.75 -5.30 2.70
N LEU A 44 5.41 -5.39 2.76
CA LEU A 44 4.52 -4.93 1.70
C LEU A 44 3.68 -3.75 2.18
N ILE A 45 3.67 -2.66 1.42
CA ILE A 45 2.81 -1.49 1.65
C ILE A 45 1.71 -1.48 0.61
N VAL A 46 0.46 -1.56 1.07
CA VAL A 46 -0.73 -1.52 0.22
C VAL A 46 -1.51 -0.24 0.51
N GLY A 47 -1.50 0.69 -0.43
CA GLY A 47 -2.29 1.93 -0.39
C GLY A 47 -3.55 1.86 -1.25
N GLN A 48 -4.19 3.00 -1.48
CA GLN A 48 -5.39 3.11 -2.31
C GLN A 48 -5.06 3.03 -3.80
N ALA A 49 -4.47 4.07 -4.36
CA ALA A 49 -4.09 4.23 -5.75
C ALA A 49 -3.11 5.41 -5.88
N PRO A 50 -2.37 5.53 -6.99
CA PRO A 50 -1.56 6.70 -7.29
C PRO A 50 -2.38 7.99 -7.27
N GLY A 51 -1.90 9.03 -6.57
CA GLY A 51 -2.36 10.40 -6.76
C GLY A 51 -1.73 11.03 -8.00
N ILE A 52 -2.12 12.27 -8.33
CA ILE A 52 -1.62 12.98 -9.54
C ILE A 52 -0.09 13.06 -9.56
N ARG A 53 0.55 13.43 -8.46
CA ARG A 53 2.02 13.54 -8.38
C ARG A 53 2.72 12.20 -8.58
N VAL A 54 2.15 11.12 -8.05
CA VAL A 54 2.67 9.77 -8.25
C VAL A 54 2.51 9.34 -9.71
N HIS A 55 1.38 9.70 -10.33
CA HIS A 55 1.18 9.48 -11.77
C HIS A 55 2.22 10.21 -12.60
N GLU A 56 2.50 11.49 -12.31
CA GLU A 56 3.48 12.31 -13.05
C GLU A 56 4.91 11.80 -12.91
N THR A 57 5.30 11.38 -11.71
CA THR A 57 6.69 10.99 -11.42
C THR A 57 6.98 9.52 -11.62
N GLY A 58 5.95 8.65 -11.54
CA GLY A 58 6.12 7.20 -11.52
C GLY A 58 6.71 6.65 -10.21
N VAL A 59 6.86 7.50 -9.18
CA VAL A 59 7.42 7.10 -7.88
C VAL A 59 6.28 6.99 -6.86
N PRO A 60 6.00 5.80 -6.32
CA PRO A 60 4.91 5.61 -5.36
C PRO A 60 5.18 6.38 -4.07
N TRP A 61 4.13 6.94 -3.46
CA TRP A 61 4.26 7.73 -2.21
C TRP A 61 5.21 8.93 -2.29
N ASN A 62 5.44 9.49 -3.49
CA ASN A 62 6.24 10.70 -3.69
C ASN A 62 5.40 11.97 -3.53
N ASP A 63 4.70 12.09 -2.41
CA ASP A 63 3.82 13.20 -2.06
C ASP A 63 3.85 13.46 -0.54
N ALA A 64 3.05 14.43 -0.09
CA ALA A 64 2.95 14.77 1.34
C ALA A 64 2.46 13.59 2.20
N SER A 65 1.58 12.74 1.66
CA SER A 65 1.12 11.54 2.36
C SER A 65 2.25 10.52 2.51
N GLY A 66 3.08 10.35 1.49
CA GLY A 66 4.24 9.47 1.55
C GLY A 66 5.31 9.95 2.52
N LYS A 67 5.57 11.28 2.58
CA LYS A 67 6.45 11.85 3.60
C LYS A 67 5.93 11.51 5.01
N ARG A 68 4.64 11.75 5.27
CA ARG A 68 4.02 11.44 6.55
C ARG A 68 4.01 9.93 6.87
N LEU A 69 3.85 9.07 5.86
CA LEU A 69 3.94 7.63 6.06
C LEU A 69 5.34 7.22 6.54
N ARG A 70 6.40 7.74 5.91
CA ARG A 70 7.77 7.50 6.34
C ARG A 70 8.03 8.00 7.78
N GLU A 71 7.52 9.17 8.12
CA GLU A 71 7.59 9.72 9.49
C GLU A 71 6.86 8.81 10.50
N TRP A 72 5.67 8.32 10.17
CA TRP A 72 4.93 7.38 11.01
C TRP A 72 5.68 6.07 11.23
N LEU A 73 6.33 5.56 10.18
CA LEU A 73 7.08 4.31 10.25
C LEU A 73 8.50 4.49 10.80
N ALA A 74 8.99 5.74 10.96
CA ALA A 74 10.37 6.08 11.28
C ALA A 74 11.38 5.44 10.30
N VAL A 75 11.06 5.46 9.00
CA VAL A 75 11.86 4.89 7.91
C VAL A 75 12.39 6.03 7.04
N ASP A 76 13.69 6.04 6.76
CA ASP A 76 14.29 6.97 5.83
C ASP A 76 13.89 6.67 4.37
N GLU A 77 14.14 7.63 3.49
CA GLU A 77 13.72 7.53 2.09
C GLU A 77 14.46 6.42 1.33
N ALA A 78 15.73 6.19 1.62
CA ALA A 78 16.53 5.17 0.95
C ALA A 78 16.02 3.77 1.30
N SER A 79 15.79 3.50 2.58
CA SER A 79 15.21 2.23 3.06
C SER A 79 13.78 2.02 2.58
N PHE A 80 12.95 3.08 2.55
CA PHE A 80 11.56 3.02 2.08
C PHE A 80 11.46 2.63 0.59
N TYR A 81 12.41 3.06 -0.22
CA TYR A 81 12.44 2.78 -1.65
C TYR A 81 13.38 1.65 -2.07
N ASP A 82 14.01 0.97 -1.12
CA ASP A 82 14.75 -0.26 -1.41
C ASP A 82 13.78 -1.40 -1.75
N GLU A 83 13.63 -1.68 -3.04
CA GLU A 83 12.72 -2.74 -3.53
C GLU A 83 13.09 -4.13 -3.00
N CYS A 84 14.35 -4.36 -2.61
CA CYS A 84 14.76 -5.63 -2.02
C CYS A 84 14.17 -5.86 -0.63
N ARG A 85 13.75 -4.80 0.05
CA ARG A 85 13.20 -4.81 1.42
C ARG A 85 11.72 -4.48 1.46
N VAL A 86 11.29 -3.48 0.65
CA VAL A 86 9.93 -2.92 0.68
C VAL A 86 9.27 -3.05 -0.69
N ALA A 87 8.20 -3.83 -0.76
CA ALA A 87 7.29 -3.84 -1.90
C ALA A 87 6.17 -2.83 -1.68
N ILE A 88 5.76 -2.13 -2.74
CA ILE A 88 4.68 -1.15 -2.73
C ILE A 88 3.71 -1.49 -3.86
N VAL A 89 2.53 -2.01 -3.50
CA VAL A 89 1.51 -2.42 -4.46
C VAL A 89 0.16 -1.84 -4.03
N PRO A 90 -0.26 -0.68 -4.56
CA PRO A 90 -1.56 -0.09 -4.22
C PRO A 90 -2.72 -0.91 -4.80
N ILE A 91 -3.91 -0.80 -4.21
CA ILE A 91 -5.13 -1.51 -4.67
C ILE A 91 -5.45 -1.19 -6.13
N GLY A 92 -5.35 0.07 -6.52
CA GLY A 92 -5.35 0.49 -7.93
C GLY A 92 -3.95 0.88 -8.36
N LEU A 93 -3.45 0.34 -9.47
CA LEU A 93 -2.10 0.64 -9.95
C LEU A 93 -2.00 1.97 -10.70
N CYS A 94 -3.12 2.55 -11.12
CA CYS A 94 -3.19 3.78 -11.90
C CYS A 94 -3.94 4.89 -11.17
N TYR A 95 -3.66 6.14 -11.55
CA TYR A 95 -4.40 7.31 -11.11
C TYR A 95 -5.83 7.30 -11.65
N SER A 96 -6.83 7.30 -10.76
CA SER A 96 -8.26 7.23 -11.13
C SER A 96 -8.92 8.61 -11.31
N GLY A 97 -8.21 9.71 -11.05
CA GLY A 97 -8.76 11.05 -11.08
C GLY A 97 -9.24 11.56 -9.72
N VAL A 98 -9.86 12.74 -9.72
CA VAL A 98 -10.40 13.37 -8.52
C VAL A 98 -11.93 13.40 -8.53
N LEU A 99 -12.51 13.44 -7.34
CA LEU A 99 -13.96 13.65 -7.16
C LEU A 99 -14.33 15.12 -7.33
N PRO A 100 -15.56 15.46 -7.74
CA PRO A 100 -15.99 16.85 -7.92
C PRO A 100 -15.83 17.73 -6.66
N LYS A 101 -15.98 17.13 -5.48
CA LYS A 101 -15.81 17.79 -4.17
C LYS A 101 -14.40 17.69 -3.60
N GLY A 102 -13.44 17.29 -4.42
CA GLY A 102 -12.04 17.08 -4.02
C GLY A 102 -11.77 15.70 -3.41
N GLY A 103 -10.49 15.30 -3.47
CA GLY A 103 -10.02 13.97 -3.08
C GLY A 103 -9.97 12.99 -4.25
N ASP A 104 -9.13 11.99 -4.12
CA ASP A 104 -8.92 10.99 -5.16
C ASP A 104 -10.15 10.09 -5.31
N LYS A 105 -10.47 9.74 -6.55
CA LYS A 105 -11.48 8.72 -6.84
C LYS A 105 -11.07 7.37 -6.27
N PRO A 106 -12.05 6.47 -5.99
CA PRO A 106 -11.77 5.08 -5.66
C PRO A 106 -10.83 4.42 -6.67
N PRO A 107 -10.03 3.44 -6.22
CA PRO A 107 -9.28 2.59 -7.16
C PRO A 107 -10.26 1.86 -8.08
N ARG A 108 -9.83 1.59 -9.30
CA ARG A 108 -10.66 0.81 -10.24
C ARG A 108 -10.90 -0.59 -9.68
N PRO A 109 -12.15 -1.08 -9.66
CA PRO A 109 -12.50 -2.35 -9.02
C PRO A 109 -11.86 -3.56 -9.72
N GLU A 110 -11.54 -3.44 -11.01
CA GLU A 110 -10.92 -4.50 -11.80
C GLU A 110 -9.45 -4.76 -11.40
N CYS A 111 -8.78 -3.74 -10.84
CA CYS A 111 -7.33 -3.75 -10.69
C CYS A 111 -6.84 -4.79 -9.66
N ALA A 112 -7.38 -4.76 -8.45
CA ALA A 112 -6.94 -5.67 -7.39
C ALA A 112 -7.22 -7.16 -7.71
N PRO A 113 -8.41 -7.57 -8.22
CA PRO A 113 -8.64 -8.94 -8.65
C PRO A 113 -7.66 -9.43 -9.70
N THR A 114 -7.27 -8.57 -10.64
CA THR A 114 -6.34 -8.91 -11.72
C THR A 114 -4.91 -9.11 -11.21
N TRP A 115 -4.42 -8.24 -10.30
CA TRP A 115 -3.00 -8.16 -10.02
C TRP A 115 -2.58 -8.63 -8.63
N HIS A 116 -3.35 -8.33 -7.56
CA HIS A 116 -2.86 -8.53 -6.19
C HIS A 116 -2.54 -9.98 -5.85
N ARG A 117 -3.41 -10.92 -6.23
CA ARG A 117 -3.17 -12.34 -5.92
C ARG A 117 -1.95 -12.87 -6.66
N ARG A 118 -1.78 -12.50 -7.94
CA ARG A 118 -0.64 -12.93 -8.78
C ARG A 118 0.67 -12.40 -8.23
N LEU A 119 0.74 -11.09 -7.94
CA LEU A 119 1.93 -10.44 -7.38
C LEU A 119 2.25 -11.01 -5.99
N ARG A 120 1.27 -11.12 -5.10
CA ARG A 120 1.50 -11.59 -3.73
C ARG A 120 2.01 -13.03 -3.67
N ALA A 121 1.52 -13.91 -4.53
CA ALA A 121 1.96 -15.30 -4.61
C ALA A 121 3.46 -15.44 -4.99
N LEU A 122 4.01 -14.45 -5.69
CA LEU A 122 5.40 -14.41 -6.14
C LEU A 122 6.34 -13.62 -5.21
N MET A 123 5.82 -13.12 -4.08
CA MET A 123 6.59 -12.47 -3.02
C MET A 123 6.49 -13.28 -1.71
N PRO A 124 7.06 -14.50 -1.66
CA PRO A 124 6.90 -15.40 -0.51
C PRO A 124 7.59 -14.91 0.75
N GLN A 125 8.57 -14.00 0.64
CA GLN A 125 9.33 -13.46 1.78
C GLN A 125 8.57 -12.36 2.54
N ILE A 126 7.41 -11.88 2.03
CA ILE A 126 6.62 -10.89 2.76
C ILE A 126 6.14 -11.45 4.10
N GLU A 127 6.64 -10.87 5.17
CA GLU A 127 6.30 -11.22 6.57
C GLU A 127 5.22 -10.29 7.14
N LEU A 128 5.23 -9.02 6.72
CA LEU A 128 4.28 -8.02 7.18
C LEU A 128 3.69 -7.23 6.00
N THR A 129 2.37 -7.04 6.01
CA THR A 129 1.67 -6.17 5.06
C THR A 129 1.00 -5.01 5.80
N LEU A 130 1.40 -3.78 5.49
CA LEU A 130 0.74 -2.57 5.97
C LEU A 130 -0.46 -2.25 5.08
N LEU A 131 -1.66 -2.22 5.64
CA LEU A 131 -2.92 -1.95 4.95
C LEU A 131 -3.33 -0.51 5.16
N VAL A 132 -2.86 0.39 4.28
CA VAL A 132 -2.98 1.84 4.41
C VAL A 132 -4.31 2.34 3.83
N GLY A 133 -5.26 2.63 4.70
CA GLY A 133 -6.59 3.13 4.35
C GLY A 133 -7.62 2.03 4.10
N SER A 134 -8.89 2.44 3.94
CA SER A 134 -10.05 1.55 3.91
C SER A 134 -10.07 0.55 2.75
N TYR A 135 -9.56 0.93 1.57
CA TYR A 135 -9.56 0.04 0.39
C TYR A 135 -8.60 -1.13 0.56
N ALA A 136 -7.40 -0.90 1.09
CA ALA A 136 -6.45 -1.96 1.39
C ALA A 136 -7.00 -2.91 2.47
N GLN A 137 -7.58 -2.34 3.53
CA GLN A 137 -8.23 -3.12 4.58
C GLN A 137 -9.41 -3.93 4.06
N ALA A 138 -10.24 -3.35 3.16
CA ALA A 138 -11.35 -4.05 2.55
C ALA A 138 -10.91 -5.28 1.76
N TRP A 139 -9.86 -5.13 0.95
CA TRP A 139 -9.37 -6.20 0.10
C TRP A 139 -8.73 -7.35 0.88
N TYR A 140 -7.87 -7.02 1.84
CA TYR A 140 -7.08 -8.04 2.55
C TYR A 140 -7.78 -8.64 3.77
N LEU A 141 -8.58 -7.85 4.48
CA LEU A 141 -9.26 -8.31 5.69
C LEU A 141 -10.68 -8.83 5.43
N GLY A 142 -11.36 -8.31 4.39
CA GLY A 142 -12.73 -8.73 4.07
C GLY A 142 -13.66 -8.60 5.27
N ALA A 143 -14.34 -9.67 5.63
CA ALA A 143 -15.27 -9.75 6.77
C ALA A 143 -14.58 -9.65 8.14
N ARG A 144 -13.25 -9.77 8.23
CA ARG A 144 -12.51 -9.58 9.49
C ARG A 144 -12.37 -8.13 9.92
N ARG A 145 -12.72 -7.17 9.05
CA ARG A 145 -12.74 -5.75 9.44
C ARG A 145 -13.77 -5.53 10.54
N LYS A 146 -13.48 -4.59 11.43
CA LYS A 146 -14.49 -4.07 12.36
C LYS A 146 -15.46 -3.12 11.62
N ALA A 147 -16.49 -2.65 12.30
CA ALA A 147 -17.52 -1.80 11.72
C ALA A 147 -16.96 -0.47 11.17
N THR A 148 -15.95 0.08 11.81
CA THR A 148 -15.30 1.34 11.40
C THR A 148 -13.80 1.14 11.13
N LEU A 149 -13.21 2.09 10.37
CA LEU A 149 -11.76 2.15 10.18
C LEU A 149 -11.05 2.31 11.53
N THR A 150 -11.58 3.16 12.42
CA THR A 150 -10.99 3.42 13.74
C THR A 150 -10.92 2.14 14.56
N GLU A 151 -12.01 1.39 14.66
CA GLU A 151 -12.04 0.11 15.38
C GLU A 151 -11.12 -0.94 14.76
N THR A 152 -11.05 -0.99 13.43
CA THR A 152 -10.14 -1.89 12.72
C THR A 152 -8.68 -1.57 13.03
N VAL A 153 -8.32 -0.27 13.05
CA VAL A 153 -6.97 0.16 13.40
C VAL A 153 -6.71 -0.05 14.89
N ALA A 154 -7.64 0.25 15.78
CA ALA A 154 -7.47 0.02 17.24
C ALA A 154 -7.26 -1.47 17.55
N GLY A 155 -7.95 -2.36 16.84
CA GLY A 155 -7.80 -3.81 16.97
C GLY A 155 -6.63 -4.41 16.16
N TRP A 156 -5.64 -3.63 15.76
CA TRP A 156 -4.59 -4.06 14.83
C TRP A 156 -3.84 -5.33 15.23
N ARG A 157 -3.71 -5.57 16.55
CA ARG A 157 -3.02 -6.76 17.08
C ARG A 157 -3.70 -8.08 16.69
N GLU A 158 -5.01 -8.06 16.43
CA GLU A 158 -5.78 -9.23 16.00
C GLU A 158 -5.42 -9.70 14.59
N TYR A 159 -4.75 -8.85 13.79
CA TYR A 159 -4.36 -9.16 12.41
C TYR A 159 -2.90 -9.58 12.27
N LEU A 160 -2.14 -9.53 13.37
CA LEU A 160 -0.74 -9.98 13.38
C LEU A 160 -0.64 -11.50 13.20
N PRO A 161 0.53 -11.99 12.73
CA PRO A 161 1.70 -11.23 12.29
C PRO A 161 1.59 -10.69 10.87
N ALA A 162 0.60 -11.11 10.09
CA ALA A 162 0.54 -10.90 8.65
C ALA A 162 0.15 -9.47 8.24
N PHE A 163 -0.72 -8.80 9.01
CA PHE A 163 -1.30 -7.52 8.61
C PHE A 163 -1.25 -6.49 9.74
N VAL A 164 -1.03 -5.23 9.35
CA VAL A 164 -1.25 -4.06 10.20
C VAL A 164 -2.14 -3.07 9.45
N PRO A 165 -3.42 -2.97 9.82
CA PRO A 165 -4.30 -1.92 9.30
C PRO A 165 -3.91 -0.57 9.89
N MET A 166 -3.84 0.47 9.04
CA MET A 166 -3.54 1.83 9.46
C MET A 166 -4.35 2.85 8.67
N PRO A 167 -4.60 4.06 9.21
CA PRO A 167 -5.30 5.09 8.47
C PRO A 167 -4.45 5.58 7.29
N HIS A 168 -5.09 6.24 6.32
CA HIS A 168 -4.34 6.90 5.25
C HIS A 168 -3.63 8.14 5.81
N PRO A 169 -2.32 8.36 5.55
CA PRO A 169 -1.53 9.45 6.12
C PRO A 169 -1.78 10.81 5.44
N SER A 170 -3.01 11.11 5.04
CA SER A 170 -3.38 12.40 4.48
C SER A 170 -3.56 13.46 5.57
N TRP A 171 -3.54 14.74 5.18
CA TRP A 171 -3.82 15.85 6.10
C TRP A 171 -5.20 15.73 6.78
N ARG A 172 -6.18 15.10 6.11
CA ARG A 172 -7.54 14.86 6.66
C ARG A 172 -7.52 13.98 7.90
N THR A 173 -6.50 13.15 8.07
CA THR A 173 -6.32 12.26 9.22
C THR A 173 -5.77 12.97 10.45
N THR A 174 -5.32 14.23 10.33
CA THR A 174 -4.76 14.99 11.46
C THR A 174 -5.76 15.15 12.62
N GLY A 175 -7.00 15.51 12.30
CA GLY A 175 -8.05 15.63 13.33
C GLY A 175 -8.44 14.27 13.94
N TRP A 176 -8.39 13.19 13.15
CA TRP A 176 -8.60 11.83 13.64
C TRP A 176 -7.48 11.44 14.61
N GLN A 177 -6.22 11.66 14.24
CA GLN A 177 -5.04 11.33 15.04
C GLN A 177 -5.08 12.03 16.40
N ARG A 178 -5.42 13.33 16.45
CA ARG A 178 -5.58 14.07 17.70
C ARG A 178 -6.65 13.48 18.63
N ARG A 179 -7.74 12.93 18.08
CA ARG A 179 -8.80 12.29 18.88
C ARG A 179 -8.48 10.86 19.30
N ASN A 180 -7.41 10.27 18.80
CA ASN A 180 -7.01 8.89 19.02
C ASN A 180 -5.55 8.85 19.49
N ALA A 181 -5.28 9.39 20.69
CA ALA A 181 -3.92 9.50 21.25
C ALA A 181 -3.16 8.18 21.28
N TRP A 182 -3.88 7.06 21.50
CA TRP A 182 -3.33 5.71 21.43
C TRP A 182 -2.60 5.40 20.11
N PHE A 183 -2.93 6.12 19.02
CA PHE A 183 -2.26 5.92 17.74
C PHE A 183 -0.78 6.35 17.80
N ASP A 184 -0.49 7.48 18.45
CA ASP A 184 0.87 7.98 18.62
C ASP A 184 1.60 7.28 19.80
N GLU A 185 0.88 6.96 20.87
CA GLU A 185 1.44 6.47 22.13
C GLU A 185 1.70 4.96 22.12
N ASP A 186 0.88 4.17 21.44
CA ASP A 186 0.93 2.71 21.44
C ASP A 186 1.13 2.12 20.03
N PHE A 187 0.29 2.53 19.08
CA PHE A 187 0.30 1.94 17.74
C PHE A 187 1.60 2.23 16.98
N LEU A 188 1.98 3.49 16.82
CA LEU A 188 3.16 3.85 16.04
C LEU A 188 4.46 3.28 16.62
N PRO A 189 4.74 3.35 17.94
CA PRO A 189 5.93 2.72 18.51
C PRO A 189 6.02 1.21 18.22
N ALA A 190 4.91 0.49 18.41
CA ALA A 190 4.86 -0.95 18.17
C ALA A 190 5.04 -1.32 16.68
N VAL A 191 4.44 -0.54 15.77
CA VAL A 191 4.59 -0.76 14.32
C VAL A 191 6.00 -0.43 13.84
N ARG A 192 6.61 0.65 14.36
CA ARG A 192 8.02 1.01 14.08
C ARG A 192 8.97 -0.12 14.43
N GLY A 193 8.85 -0.70 15.64
CA GLY A 193 9.68 -1.82 16.06
C GLY A 193 9.59 -3.02 15.10
N ARG A 194 8.38 -3.34 14.64
CA ARG A 194 8.16 -4.42 13.66
C ARG A 194 8.75 -4.11 12.30
N VAL A 195 8.57 -2.88 11.81
CA VAL A 195 9.10 -2.45 10.50
C VAL A 195 10.62 -2.43 10.53
N THR A 196 11.23 -1.87 11.57
CA THR A 196 12.70 -1.86 11.73
C THR A 196 13.30 -3.25 11.73
N ALA A 197 12.65 -4.24 12.34
CA ALA A 197 13.11 -5.63 12.35
C ALA A 197 13.07 -6.31 10.96
N LEU A 198 12.37 -5.74 9.99
CA LEU A 198 12.25 -6.27 8.62
C LEU A 198 13.18 -5.55 7.64
N LEU A 199 13.65 -4.35 7.98
CA LEU A 199 14.52 -3.51 7.14
C LEU A 199 15.97 -3.63 7.55
#